data_cfe8460378328d23d2ba1c31e1151e05
#
_entry.id   cfe8460378328d23d2ba1c31e1151e05
#
_cell.length_a   1.000
_cell.length_b   1.000
_cell.length_c   1.000
_cell.angle_alpha   90.00
_cell.angle_beta   90.00
_cell.angle_gamma   90.00
#
_symmetry.space_group_name_H-M   'P 1'
#
loop_
_entity.id
_entity.type
_entity.pdbx_description
1 polymer ?
#
loop_
_entity_poly.entity_id
_entity_poly.type
_entity_poly.pdbx_seq_one_letter_code
_entity_poly.pdbx_strand_id
1 'polypeptide(L)'
;MVKQTAGRDALNDFAPKFAELNDDVLFGEVWSREDKLSLKMRSIVTLTALISKGIVDSSLTYHLTTAKKNGVTRTEMAEILTHLAFYAGWPNAWAAFRMAKEVYAEECSTEEHGGFFGIGEPNVNFAQYFIGNSYLNPLTNPKETVFIANVTFEPGCRNNWHIHHADKGGGQLLICVDGEGWYQEEGKPAVEILPGTVIHIPANVKHWHGAAADSWFAHLAFEITGCLLYTSPS
;
A
#
# COMPACT_ATOMS: atom_id res chain seq x y z
N MET A 1 22.27 -9.42 -1.04
CA MET A 1 21.24 -10.43 -1.37
C MET A 1 21.46 -11.67 -0.53
N VAL A 2 20.41 -12.28 0.03
CA VAL A 2 20.53 -13.54 0.78
C VAL A 2 20.83 -14.64 -0.24
N LYS A 3 21.88 -15.45 0.02
CA LYS A 3 22.25 -16.57 -0.86
C LYS A 3 21.09 -17.56 -0.94
N GLN A 4 20.63 -17.87 -2.15
CA GLN A 4 19.58 -18.85 -2.35
C GLN A 4 20.16 -20.27 -2.15
N THR A 5 19.39 -21.12 -1.47
CA THR A 5 19.74 -22.52 -1.21
C THR A 5 18.61 -23.49 -1.57
N ALA A 6 17.53 -22.97 -2.15
CA ALA A 6 16.31 -23.75 -2.43
C ALA A 6 16.57 -24.98 -3.33
N GLY A 7 17.48 -24.89 -4.29
CA GLY A 7 17.86 -26.01 -5.12
C GLY A 7 18.59 -27.11 -4.33
N ARG A 8 19.53 -26.69 -3.47
CA ARG A 8 20.25 -27.63 -2.59
C ARG A 8 19.36 -28.26 -1.55
N ASP A 9 18.47 -27.46 -0.96
CA ASP A 9 17.56 -27.94 0.07
C ASP A 9 16.57 -28.97 -0.46
N ALA A 10 16.16 -28.84 -1.72
CA ALA A 10 15.16 -29.72 -2.34
C ALA A 10 15.76 -30.93 -3.07
N LEU A 11 16.92 -30.77 -3.71
CA LEU A 11 17.39 -31.76 -4.72
C LEU A 11 18.86 -32.12 -4.60
N ASN A 12 19.60 -31.67 -3.60
CA ASN A 12 21.05 -31.87 -3.56
C ASN A 12 21.47 -33.32 -3.47
N ASP A 13 20.68 -34.19 -2.84
CA ASP A 13 20.89 -35.64 -2.72
C ASP A 13 20.60 -36.40 -4.02
N PHE A 14 19.71 -35.87 -4.86
CA PHE A 14 19.26 -36.46 -6.12
C PHE A 14 19.94 -35.87 -7.35
N ALA A 15 20.04 -34.52 -7.42
CA ALA A 15 20.53 -33.81 -8.59
C ALA A 15 21.45 -32.62 -8.19
N PRO A 16 22.63 -32.89 -7.59
CA PRO A 16 23.49 -31.87 -7.02
C PRO A 16 23.94 -30.81 -8.04
N LYS A 17 24.19 -31.22 -9.30
CA LYS A 17 24.58 -30.27 -10.36
C LYS A 17 23.44 -29.33 -10.77
N PHE A 18 22.20 -29.82 -10.79
CA PHE A 18 21.03 -29.00 -11.01
C PHE A 18 20.86 -27.99 -9.87
N ALA A 19 21.00 -28.45 -8.63
CA ALA A 19 20.91 -27.59 -7.44
C ALA A 19 21.98 -26.47 -7.46
N GLU A 20 23.22 -26.79 -7.82
CA GLU A 20 24.31 -25.81 -8.02
C GLU A 20 23.94 -24.77 -9.08
N LEU A 21 23.49 -25.22 -10.26
CA LEU A 21 23.14 -24.31 -11.37
C LEU A 21 21.95 -23.40 -10.98
N ASN A 22 20.98 -23.95 -10.27
CA ASN A 22 19.85 -23.16 -9.76
C ASN A 22 20.30 -22.08 -8.77
N ASP A 23 21.05 -22.47 -7.75
CA ASP A 23 21.36 -21.57 -6.65
C ASP A 23 22.50 -20.58 -6.98
N ASP A 24 23.56 -21.07 -7.59
CA ASP A 24 24.77 -20.27 -7.83
C ASP A 24 24.69 -19.49 -9.16
N VAL A 25 24.19 -20.10 -10.22
CA VAL A 25 24.18 -19.47 -11.55
C VAL A 25 22.86 -18.68 -11.75
N LEU A 26 21.71 -19.36 -11.66
CA LEU A 26 20.45 -18.66 -11.94
C LEU A 26 20.21 -17.54 -10.92
N PHE A 27 20.21 -17.86 -9.63
CA PHE A 27 19.95 -16.84 -8.61
C PHE A 27 21.20 -16.06 -8.22
N GLY A 28 22.35 -16.68 -8.13
CA GLY A 28 23.60 -16.04 -7.72
C GLY A 28 24.20 -15.11 -8.78
N GLU A 29 24.12 -15.46 -10.05
CA GLU A 29 24.72 -14.65 -11.13
C GLU A 29 23.67 -13.91 -11.96
N VAL A 30 22.59 -14.58 -12.43
CA VAL A 30 21.64 -13.97 -13.36
C VAL A 30 20.67 -13.03 -12.62
N TRP A 31 20.03 -13.50 -11.57
CA TRP A 31 19.06 -12.66 -10.82
C TRP A 31 19.73 -11.54 -10.03
N SER A 32 21.00 -11.68 -9.67
CA SER A 32 21.75 -10.65 -8.93
C SER A 32 22.14 -9.42 -9.76
N ARG A 33 21.95 -9.45 -11.09
CA ARG A 33 22.26 -8.34 -11.99
C ARG A 33 21.16 -7.27 -12.02
N GLU A 34 20.89 -6.69 -10.86
CA GLU A 34 19.80 -5.72 -10.67
C GLU A 34 20.06 -4.40 -11.38
N ASP A 35 21.34 -4.04 -11.61
CA ASP A 35 21.78 -2.90 -12.41
C ASP A 35 21.42 -3.00 -13.89
N LYS A 36 21.15 -4.20 -14.39
CA LYS A 36 20.77 -4.45 -15.79
C LYS A 36 19.26 -4.65 -15.96
N LEU A 37 18.63 -5.35 -15.03
CA LEU A 37 17.21 -5.61 -15.03
C LEU A 37 16.73 -5.80 -13.59
N SER A 38 15.77 -5.00 -13.14
CA SER A 38 15.26 -5.05 -11.76
C SER A 38 14.63 -6.39 -11.42
N LEU A 39 14.61 -6.75 -10.14
CA LEU A 39 13.96 -7.97 -9.64
C LEU A 39 12.47 -8.01 -10.00
N LYS A 40 11.80 -6.85 -9.96
CA LYS A 40 10.41 -6.68 -10.40
C LYS A 40 10.23 -7.11 -11.85
N MET A 41 11.06 -6.58 -12.75
CA MET A 41 10.95 -6.90 -14.17
C MET A 41 11.31 -8.37 -14.45
N ARG A 42 12.31 -8.94 -13.76
CA ARG A 42 12.63 -10.37 -13.87
C ARG A 42 11.46 -11.23 -13.46
N SER A 43 10.78 -10.88 -12.38
CA SER A 43 9.57 -11.60 -11.94
C SER A 43 8.47 -11.57 -13.01
N ILE A 44 8.22 -10.40 -13.61
CA ILE A 44 7.23 -10.24 -14.69
C ILE A 44 7.59 -11.13 -15.89
N VAL A 45 8.85 -11.10 -16.34
CA VAL A 45 9.33 -11.93 -17.46
C VAL A 45 9.19 -13.42 -17.15
N THR A 46 9.53 -13.85 -15.94
CA THR A 46 9.41 -15.26 -15.51
C THR A 46 7.94 -15.70 -15.49
N LEU A 47 7.05 -14.91 -14.89
CA LEU A 47 5.61 -15.18 -14.86
C LEU A 47 5.03 -15.27 -16.28
N THR A 48 5.38 -14.32 -17.15
CA THR A 48 4.96 -14.32 -18.56
C THR A 48 5.36 -15.62 -19.26
N ALA A 49 6.61 -16.07 -19.08
CA ALA A 49 7.10 -17.30 -19.68
C ALA A 49 6.38 -18.54 -19.16
N LEU A 50 6.14 -18.65 -17.85
CA LEU A 50 5.44 -19.77 -17.24
C LEU A 50 3.99 -19.85 -17.70
N ILE A 51 3.25 -18.75 -17.62
CA ILE A 51 1.83 -18.69 -18.01
C ILE A 51 1.65 -18.99 -19.49
N SER A 52 2.53 -18.46 -20.35
CA SER A 52 2.49 -18.71 -21.79
C SER A 52 2.76 -20.19 -22.15
N LYS A 53 3.49 -20.91 -21.32
CA LYS A 53 3.71 -22.36 -21.46
C LYS A 53 2.63 -23.22 -20.80
N GLY A 54 1.62 -22.61 -20.19
CA GLY A 54 0.57 -23.32 -19.46
C GLY A 54 1.01 -23.93 -18.14
N ILE A 55 2.14 -23.47 -17.57
CA ILE A 55 2.62 -23.87 -16.25
C ILE A 55 1.87 -23.03 -15.22
N VAL A 56 0.74 -23.58 -14.75
CA VAL A 56 -0.21 -22.92 -13.84
C VAL A 56 -0.47 -23.82 -12.62
N ASP A 57 0.60 -24.29 -12.01
CA ASP A 57 0.64 -25.15 -10.83
C ASP A 57 1.30 -24.45 -9.63
N SER A 58 1.69 -25.20 -8.61
CA SER A 58 2.34 -24.65 -7.40
C SER A 58 3.61 -23.86 -7.67
N SER A 59 4.32 -24.12 -8.77
CA SER A 59 5.50 -23.34 -9.15
C SER A 59 5.11 -21.90 -9.55
N LEU A 60 3.94 -21.71 -10.18
CA LEU A 60 3.42 -20.39 -10.48
C LEU A 60 3.10 -19.61 -9.20
N THR A 61 2.52 -20.25 -8.17
CA THR A 61 2.26 -19.61 -6.86
C THR A 61 3.54 -19.09 -6.23
N TYR A 62 4.62 -19.86 -6.26
CA TYR A 62 5.93 -19.41 -5.78
C TYR A 62 6.42 -18.15 -6.51
N HIS A 63 6.30 -18.11 -7.84
CA HIS A 63 6.73 -16.96 -8.63
C HIS A 63 5.80 -15.74 -8.48
N LEU A 64 4.50 -15.93 -8.28
CA LEU A 64 3.57 -14.85 -7.93
C LEU A 64 3.91 -14.22 -6.58
N THR A 65 4.19 -15.05 -5.56
CA THR A 65 4.64 -14.59 -4.24
C THR A 65 5.97 -13.83 -4.33
N THR A 66 6.89 -14.34 -5.14
CA THR A 66 8.18 -13.66 -5.38
C THR A 66 7.97 -12.32 -6.10
N ALA A 67 7.06 -12.26 -7.07
CA ALA A 67 6.73 -11.01 -7.77
C ALA A 67 6.14 -9.95 -6.82
N LYS A 68 5.22 -10.36 -5.92
CA LYS A 68 4.69 -9.48 -4.86
C LYS A 68 5.82 -8.94 -3.99
N LYS A 69 6.74 -9.79 -3.51
CA LYS A 69 7.92 -9.37 -2.72
C LYS A 69 8.86 -8.43 -3.49
N ASN A 70 8.96 -8.59 -4.79
CA ASN A 70 9.79 -7.76 -5.67
C ASN A 70 9.07 -6.48 -6.15
N GLY A 71 7.92 -6.14 -5.55
CA GLY A 71 7.22 -4.88 -5.76
C GLY A 71 6.29 -4.84 -6.98
N VAL A 72 5.84 -6.00 -7.48
CA VAL A 72 4.70 -6.04 -8.42
C VAL A 72 3.42 -5.87 -7.61
N THR A 73 2.71 -4.77 -7.83
CA THR A 73 1.47 -4.47 -7.11
C THR A 73 0.31 -5.33 -7.60
N ARG A 74 -0.78 -5.39 -6.82
CA ARG A 74 -2.02 -6.08 -7.20
C ARG A 74 -2.58 -5.54 -8.53
N THR A 75 -2.62 -4.21 -8.67
CA THR A 75 -3.11 -3.56 -9.89
C THR A 75 -2.24 -3.90 -11.09
N GLU A 76 -0.91 -3.82 -10.95
CA GLU A 76 0.00 -4.20 -12.02
C GLU A 76 -0.15 -5.67 -12.40
N MET A 77 -0.30 -6.57 -11.42
CA MET A 77 -0.52 -8.00 -11.70
C MET A 77 -1.82 -8.21 -12.48
N ALA A 78 -2.90 -7.53 -12.10
CA ALA A 78 -4.16 -7.61 -12.84
C ALA A 78 -4.00 -7.15 -14.30
N GLU A 79 -3.31 -6.05 -14.55
CA GLU A 79 -3.04 -5.55 -15.91
C GLU A 79 -2.12 -6.49 -16.70
N ILE A 80 -1.07 -7.04 -16.08
CA ILE A 80 -0.18 -8.03 -16.72
C ILE A 80 -0.99 -9.25 -17.19
N LEU A 81 -1.82 -9.82 -16.33
CA LEU A 81 -2.61 -11.00 -16.64
C LEU A 81 -3.70 -10.69 -17.70
N THR A 82 -4.31 -9.51 -17.62
CA THR A 82 -5.27 -9.03 -18.64
C THR A 82 -4.59 -8.95 -20.00
N HIS A 83 -3.42 -8.34 -20.08
CA HIS A 83 -2.64 -8.26 -21.31
C HIS A 83 -2.26 -9.66 -21.82
N LEU A 84 -1.77 -10.52 -20.93
CA LEU A 84 -1.37 -11.90 -21.28
C LEU A 84 -2.52 -12.75 -21.82
N ALA A 85 -3.77 -12.49 -21.46
CA ALA A 85 -4.91 -13.24 -21.98
C ALA A 85 -4.97 -13.25 -23.51
N PHE A 86 -4.50 -12.18 -24.16
CA PHE A 86 -4.47 -12.06 -25.62
C PHE A 86 -3.28 -12.77 -26.29
N TYR A 87 -2.20 -13.06 -25.55
CA TYR A 87 -0.97 -13.66 -26.07
C TYR A 87 -0.76 -15.11 -25.61
N ALA A 88 -1.16 -15.43 -24.38
CA ALA A 88 -1.03 -16.76 -23.78
C ALA A 88 -2.34 -17.57 -23.79
N GLY A 89 -3.45 -16.96 -24.20
CA GLY A 89 -4.77 -17.57 -24.25
C GLY A 89 -5.54 -17.45 -22.93
N TRP A 90 -6.86 -17.26 -23.07
CA TRP A 90 -7.77 -17.05 -21.96
C TRP A 90 -7.77 -18.14 -20.88
N PRO A 91 -7.69 -19.46 -21.20
CA PRO A 91 -7.66 -20.49 -20.17
C PRO A 91 -6.46 -20.36 -19.22
N ASN A 92 -5.27 -20.05 -19.77
CA ASN A 92 -4.06 -19.85 -18.98
C ASN A 92 -4.17 -18.60 -18.11
N ALA A 93 -4.70 -17.50 -18.66
CA ALA A 93 -4.92 -16.27 -17.90
C ALA A 93 -5.93 -16.48 -16.75
N TRP A 94 -7.05 -17.19 -16.99
CA TRP A 94 -8.02 -17.51 -15.95
C TRP A 94 -7.42 -18.36 -14.82
N ALA A 95 -6.58 -19.35 -15.14
CA ALA A 95 -5.88 -20.13 -14.12
C ALA A 95 -4.93 -19.25 -13.31
N ALA A 96 -4.13 -18.41 -13.99
CA ALA A 96 -3.22 -17.48 -13.34
C ALA A 96 -3.95 -16.46 -12.45
N PHE A 97 -5.10 -15.93 -12.90
CA PHE A 97 -5.92 -15.00 -12.10
C PHE A 97 -6.42 -15.62 -10.80
N ARG A 98 -6.88 -16.89 -10.82
CA ARG A 98 -7.29 -17.57 -9.59
C ARG A 98 -6.16 -17.64 -8.57
N MET A 99 -4.96 -18.04 -9.02
CA MET A 99 -3.78 -18.14 -8.16
C MET A 99 -3.29 -16.76 -7.70
N ALA A 100 -3.26 -15.77 -8.60
CA ALA A 100 -2.89 -14.41 -8.26
C ALA A 100 -3.86 -13.80 -7.25
N LYS A 101 -5.17 -14.04 -7.37
CA LYS A 101 -6.16 -13.57 -6.40
C LYS A 101 -5.89 -14.09 -5.00
N GLU A 102 -5.42 -15.34 -4.85
CA GLU A 102 -5.03 -15.92 -3.55
C GLU A 102 -3.75 -15.28 -3.01
N VAL A 103 -2.70 -15.13 -3.85
CA VAL A 103 -1.41 -14.55 -3.46
C VAL A 103 -1.53 -13.05 -3.15
N TYR A 104 -2.36 -12.34 -3.91
CA TYR A 104 -2.64 -10.91 -3.74
C TYR A 104 -3.95 -10.66 -2.99
N ALA A 105 -4.54 -11.72 -2.38
CA ALA A 105 -5.57 -11.50 -1.38
C ALA A 105 -5.01 -10.54 -0.34
N GLU A 106 -5.76 -9.51 -0.04
CA GLU A 106 -5.44 -8.66 1.08
C GLU A 106 -5.51 -9.57 2.30
N GLU A 107 -4.37 -9.85 2.91
CA GLU A 107 -4.38 -10.16 4.31
C GLU A 107 -5.01 -8.93 4.93
N CYS A 108 -6.21 -9.08 5.46
CA CYS A 108 -6.86 -8.04 6.25
C CYS A 108 -6.09 -7.95 7.58
N SER A 109 -4.81 -7.57 7.47
CA SER A 109 -3.98 -7.24 8.60
C SER A 109 -4.00 -5.74 8.73
N THR A 110 -4.54 -5.26 9.83
CA THR A 110 -4.44 -3.87 10.26
C THR A 110 -2.98 -3.38 10.27
N GLU A 111 -2.00 -4.29 10.19
CA GLU A 111 -0.56 -4.00 10.18
C GLU A 111 -0.02 -3.44 8.84
N GLU A 112 -0.71 -3.65 7.71
CA GLU A 112 -0.25 -3.17 6.38
C GLU A 112 -0.77 -1.78 6.02
N HIS A 113 -1.72 -1.23 6.79
CA HIS A 113 -2.28 0.10 6.55
C HIS A 113 -1.62 1.16 7.43
N GLY A 114 -1.54 2.38 6.90
CA GLY A 114 -0.86 3.49 7.58
C GLY A 114 0.52 3.80 7.00
N GLY A 115 0.90 3.17 5.90
CA GLY A 115 2.18 3.37 5.21
C GLY A 115 3.38 3.07 6.11
N PHE A 116 4.48 3.81 5.94
CA PHE A 116 5.71 3.62 6.72
C PHE A 116 5.57 3.92 8.22
N PHE A 117 4.50 4.58 8.63
CA PHE A 117 4.31 5.03 10.01
C PHE A 117 3.45 4.06 10.81
N GLY A 118 2.84 3.06 10.16
CA GLY A 118 1.94 2.08 10.78
C GLY A 118 0.59 2.66 11.17
N ILE A 119 -0.37 1.76 11.44
CA ILE A 119 -1.77 2.11 11.66
C ILE A 119 -2.01 2.82 13.01
N GLY A 120 -1.26 2.47 14.05
CA GLY A 120 -1.45 2.96 15.40
C GLY A 120 -2.59 2.27 16.15
N GLU A 121 -3.09 2.93 17.19
CA GLU A 121 -4.15 2.41 18.05
C GLU A 121 -5.54 2.90 17.59
N PRO A 122 -6.62 2.19 17.90
CA PRO A 122 -7.98 2.67 17.63
C PRO A 122 -8.21 4.07 18.19
N ASN A 123 -8.72 4.96 17.36
CA ASN A 123 -8.88 6.39 17.69
C ASN A 123 -10.10 6.64 18.60
N VAL A 124 -10.08 6.09 19.81
CA VAL A 124 -11.19 6.16 20.76
C VAL A 124 -11.44 7.58 21.25
N ASN A 125 -10.39 8.34 21.50
CA ASN A 125 -10.48 9.68 22.10
C ASN A 125 -11.18 10.71 21.20
N PHE A 126 -11.08 10.53 19.89
CA PHE A 126 -11.65 11.41 18.89
C PHE A 126 -12.78 10.77 18.09
N ALA A 127 -13.21 9.56 18.45
CA ALA A 127 -14.22 8.78 17.70
C ALA A 127 -15.51 9.56 17.40
N GLN A 128 -15.91 10.47 18.29
CA GLN A 128 -17.11 11.32 18.11
C GLN A 128 -17.03 12.25 16.88
N TYR A 129 -15.84 12.49 16.36
CA TYR A 129 -15.62 13.36 15.19
C TYR A 129 -15.54 12.58 13.88
N PHE A 130 -15.70 11.26 13.93
CA PHE A 130 -15.59 10.36 12.77
C PHE A 130 -16.87 9.58 12.54
N ILE A 131 -17.11 9.22 11.29
CA ILE A 131 -18.11 8.24 10.87
C ILE A 131 -17.30 7.04 10.35
N GLY A 132 -17.45 5.89 11.03
CA GLY A 132 -16.64 4.70 10.77
C GLY A 132 -15.43 4.58 11.69
N ASN A 133 -14.56 3.60 11.43
CA ASN A 133 -13.41 3.32 12.27
C ASN A 133 -12.16 4.08 11.76
N SER A 134 -11.44 4.66 12.69
CA SER A 134 -10.15 5.29 12.44
C SER A 134 -9.14 4.92 13.50
N TYR A 135 -7.86 5.10 13.17
CA TYR A 135 -6.72 4.78 14.02
C TYR A 135 -5.81 5.99 14.10
N LEU A 136 -5.10 6.12 15.20
CA LEU A 136 -4.20 7.24 15.46
C LEU A 136 -2.85 6.72 15.94
N ASN A 137 -1.79 7.13 15.25
CA ASN A 137 -0.42 6.90 15.66
C ASN A 137 0.30 8.24 15.87
N PRO A 138 0.40 8.75 17.11
CA PRO A 138 1.17 9.95 17.41
C PRO A 138 2.65 9.71 17.13
N LEU A 139 3.24 10.52 16.26
CA LEU A 139 4.65 10.41 15.87
C LEU A 139 5.55 11.36 16.66
N THR A 140 4.97 12.43 17.23
CA THR A 140 5.71 13.43 18.01
C THR A 140 4.99 13.75 19.32
N ASN A 141 5.76 14.26 20.28
CA ASN A 141 5.23 14.74 21.54
C ASN A 141 4.85 16.24 21.40
N PRO A 142 3.57 16.62 21.55
CA PRO A 142 3.12 18.01 21.38
C PRO A 142 3.66 18.96 22.46
N LYS A 143 4.22 18.43 23.55
CA LYS A 143 4.88 19.25 24.59
C LYS A 143 6.30 19.68 24.20
N GLU A 144 6.88 19.01 23.20
CA GLU A 144 8.28 19.21 22.80
C GLU A 144 8.40 19.84 21.42
N THR A 145 7.43 19.56 20.52
CA THR A 145 7.48 20.03 19.15
C THR A 145 6.07 20.10 18.53
N VAL A 146 6.00 20.40 17.24
CA VAL A 146 4.74 20.35 16.46
C VAL A 146 4.13 18.95 16.56
N PHE A 147 2.84 18.88 16.82
CA PHE A 147 2.12 17.62 16.84
C PHE A 147 2.00 17.06 15.42
N ILE A 148 2.50 15.85 15.24
CA ILE A 148 2.38 15.07 14.02
C ILE A 148 1.81 13.72 14.40
N ALA A 149 0.74 13.31 13.71
CA ALA A 149 0.18 11.98 13.86
C ALA A 149 -0.09 11.36 12.50
N ASN A 150 0.07 10.05 12.39
CA ASN A 150 -0.48 9.29 11.29
C ASN A 150 -1.92 8.93 11.65
N VAL A 151 -2.87 9.33 10.81
CA VAL A 151 -4.30 9.05 10.97
C VAL A 151 -4.71 8.11 9.85
N THR A 152 -5.18 6.92 10.23
CA THR A 152 -5.60 5.88 9.29
C THR A 152 -7.10 5.67 9.37
N PHE A 153 -7.75 5.56 8.23
CA PHE A 153 -9.19 5.42 8.05
C PHE A 153 -9.51 4.10 7.36
N GLU A 154 -10.44 3.34 7.87
CA GLU A 154 -11.01 2.21 7.14
C GLU A 154 -11.81 2.68 5.92
N PRO A 155 -12.05 1.80 4.93
CA PRO A 155 -12.87 2.12 3.77
C PRO A 155 -14.20 2.77 4.14
N GLY A 156 -14.49 3.93 3.54
CA GLY A 156 -15.68 4.72 3.80
C GLY A 156 -15.68 5.53 5.11
N CYS A 157 -14.65 5.40 5.94
CA CYS A 157 -14.52 6.22 7.16
C CYS A 157 -14.13 7.65 6.81
N ARG A 158 -14.74 8.63 7.46
CA ARG A 158 -14.46 10.07 7.26
C ARG A 158 -14.69 10.89 8.52
N ASN A 159 -14.09 12.07 8.57
CA ASN A 159 -14.46 13.06 9.59
C ASN A 159 -15.88 13.60 9.35
N ASN A 160 -16.50 14.06 10.41
CA ASN A 160 -17.59 15.03 10.32
C ASN A 160 -17.08 16.36 9.73
N TRP A 161 -17.99 17.16 9.20
CA TRP A 161 -17.68 18.55 8.86
C TRP A 161 -17.18 19.29 10.10
N HIS A 162 -15.98 19.90 10.03
CA HIS A 162 -15.36 20.56 11.17
C HIS A 162 -14.54 21.78 10.75
N ILE A 163 -14.12 22.57 11.73
CA ILE A 163 -13.35 23.80 11.55
C ILE A 163 -12.21 23.80 12.58
N HIS A 164 -11.01 24.10 12.13
CA HIS A 164 -9.87 24.44 12.99
C HIS A 164 -9.84 25.95 13.19
N HIS A 165 -10.26 26.42 14.37
CA HIS A 165 -10.33 27.86 14.65
C HIS A 165 -8.98 28.41 15.06
N ALA A 166 -8.59 29.57 14.50
CA ALA A 166 -7.46 30.38 14.96
C ALA A 166 -7.63 31.82 14.56
N ASP A 167 -7.18 32.73 15.45
CA ASP A 167 -7.17 34.19 15.17
C ASP A 167 -5.95 34.58 14.34
N LYS A 168 -4.85 33.85 14.43
CA LYS A 168 -3.60 34.07 13.70
C LYS A 168 -2.85 32.76 13.48
N GLY A 169 -2.44 32.49 12.23
CA GLY A 169 -1.84 31.24 11.84
C GLY A 169 -2.84 30.09 11.91
N GLY A 170 -2.43 28.94 12.35
CA GLY A 170 -3.30 27.78 12.51
C GLY A 170 -3.64 27.07 11.20
N GLY A 171 -4.64 26.19 11.27
CA GLY A 171 -5.00 25.28 10.18
C GLY A 171 -4.33 23.92 10.32
N GLN A 172 -4.43 23.11 9.27
CA GLN A 172 -3.90 21.76 9.24
C GLN A 172 -3.18 21.51 7.93
N LEU A 173 -2.10 20.73 7.98
CA LEU A 173 -1.45 20.17 6.79
C LEU A 173 -1.65 18.66 6.79
N LEU A 174 -2.12 18.13 5.66
CA LEU A 174 -2.25 16.69 5.43
C LEU A 174 -1.26 16.27 4.36
N ILE A 175 -0.59 15.15 4.59
CA ILE A 175 0.26 14.49 3.59
C ILE A 175 -0.20 13.04 3.50
N CYS A 176 -0.78 12.66 2.36
CA CYS A 176 -1.19 11.26 2.15
C CYS A 176 0.04 10.36 2.06
N VAL A 177 0.01 9.26 2.83
CA VAL A 177 1.10 8.28 2.89
C VAL A 177 0.67 6.90 2.44
N ASP A 178 -0.65 6.62 2.40
CA ASP A 178 -1.17 5.32 1.98
C ASP A 178 -2.64 5.41 1.54
N GLY A 179 -3.03 4.55 0.59
CA GLY A 179 -4.39 4.38 0.13
C GLY A 179 -4.98 5.55 -0.65
N GLU A 180 -6.30 5.65 -0.65
CA GLU A 180 -7.06 6.67 -1.40
C GLU A 180 -8.08 7.35 -0.50
N GLY A 181 -8.14 8.67 -0.56
CA GLY A 181 -9.07 9.47 0.22
C GLY A 181 -9.61 10.67 -0.52
N TRP A 182 -10.47 11.40 0.17
CA TRP A 182 -11.12 12.60 -0.33
C TRP A 182 -11.00 13.74 0.69
N TYR A 183 -10.89 14.96 0.17
CA TYR A 183 -10.98 16.22 0.92
C TYR A 183 -11.98 17.14 0.28
N GLN A 184 -12.77 17.83 1.10
CA GLN A 184 -13.71 18.83 0.60
C GLN A 184 -13.83 20.01 1.57
N GLU A 185 -13.74 21.21 1.04
CA GLU A 185 -14.16 22.46 1.70
C GLU A 185 -15.65 22.72 1.43
N GLU A 186 -16.33 23.35 2.37
CA GLU A 186 -17.73 23.74 2.18
C GLU A 186 -17.91 24.63 0.95
N GLY A 187 -18.84 24.26 0.09
CA GLY A 187 -19.13 24.97 -1.15
C GLY A 187 -18.15 24.73 -2.31
N LYS A 188 -17.14 23.86 -2.14
CA LYS A 188 -16.20 23.49 -3.21
C LYS A 188 -16.38 22.02 -3.62
N PRO A 189 -15.96 21.63 -4.83
CA PRO A 189 -15.89 20.22 -5.22
C PRO A 189 -14.94 19.42 -4.31
N ALA A 190 -15.24 18.15 -4.10
CA ALA A 190 -14.30 17.24 -3.44
C ALA A 190 -13.04 17.01 -4.31
N VAL A 191 -11.90 16.87 -3.64
CA VAL A 191 -10.59 16.63 -4.24
C VAL A 191 -10.10 15.26 -3.80
N GLU A 192 -9.65 14.46 -4.74
CA GLU A 192 -9.04 13.16 -4.50
C GLU A 192 -7.65 13.34 -3.84
N ILE A 193 -7.36 12.45 -2.89
CA ILE A 193 -6.08 12.43 -2.19
C ILE A 193 -5.43 11.07 -2.40
N LEU A 194 -4.27 11.06 -3.05
CA LEU A 194 -3.44 9.89 -3.31
C LEU A 194 -2.07 10.04 -2.61
N PRO A 195 -1.31 8.95 -2.42
CA PRO A 195 0.01 9.00 -1.80
C PRO A 195 0.92 10.06 -2.43
N GLY A 196 1.48 10.93 -1.59
CA GLY A 196 2.26 12.09 -2.02
C GLY A 196 1.46 13.39 -2.19
N THR A 197 0.11 13.34 -2.16
CA THR A 197 -0.71 14.56 -2.16
C THR A 197 -0.53 15.32 -0.86
N VAL A 198 -0.34 16.64 -0.97
CA VAL A 198 -0.23 17.55 0.17
C VAL A 198 -1.41 18.52 0.12
N ILE A 199 -2.20 18.57 1.20
CA ILE A 199 -3.34 19.48 1.36
C ILE A 199 -3.02 20.44 2.50
N HIS A 200 -3.02 21.74 2.22
CA HIS A 200 -3.02 22.79 3.23
C HIS A 200 -4.44 23.27 3.47
N ILE A 201 -4.92 23.10 4.68
CA ILE A 201 -6.24 23.51 5.14
C ILE A 201 -6.05 24.79 6.00
N PRO A 202 -6.44 25.97 5.51
CA PRO A 202 -6.33 27.19 6.30
C PRO A 202 -7.21 27.13 7.55
N ALA A 203 -6.83 27.89 8.58
CA ALA A 203 -7.70 28.08 9.75
C ALA A 203 -9.06 28.67 9.33
N ASN A 204 -10.09 28.34 10.09
CA ASN A 204 -11.47 28.81 9.92
C ASN A 204 -12.16 28.33 8.62
N VAL A 205 -11.59 27.36 7.92
CA VAL A 205 -12.22 26.72 6.77
C VAL A 205 -12.99 25.48 7.22
N LYS A 206 -14.29 25.42 6.91
CA LYS A 206 -15.12 24.25 7.18
C LYS A 206 -14.86 23.18 6.12
N HIS A 207 -14.49 22.00 6.56
CA HIS A 207 -14.06 20.92 5.69
C HIS A 207 -14.30 19.55 6.30
N TRP A 208 -14.13 18.52 5.47
CA TRP A 208 -13.98 17.13 5.88
C TRP A 208 -12.94 16.45 5.02
N HIS A 209 -12.38 15.33 5.50
CA HIS A 209 -11.57 14.40 4.75
C HIS A 209 -11.80 12.97 5.25
N GLY A 210 -11.44 11.98 4.44
CA GLY A 210 -11.62 10.58 4.79
C GLY A 210 -11.27 9.65 3.65
N ALA A 211 -11.42 8.36 3.91
CA ALA A 211 -11.16 7.27 2.97
C ALA A 211 -12.17 7.23 1.81
N ALA A 212 -11.75 6.72 0.66
CA ALA A 212 -12.67 6.29 -0.39
C ALA A 212 -13.56 5.14 0.10
N ALA A 213 -14.63 4.86 -0.62
CA ALA A 213 -15.64 3.90 -0.19
C ALA A 213 -15.09 2.46 -0.08
N ASP A 214 -14.08 2.14 -0.85
CA ASP A 214 -13.49 0.81 -1.04
C ASP A 214 -11.96 0.77 -0.83
N SER A 215 -11.37 1.85 -0.33
CA SER A 215 -9.94 1.94 -0.02
C SER A 215 -9.69 2.38 1.40
N TRP A 216 -8.66 1.85 2.02
CA TRP A 216 -8.04 2.45 3.19
C TRP A 216 -7.42 3.79 2.81
N PHE A 217 -7.21 4.66 3.78
CA PHE A 217 -6.57 5.95 3.60
C PHE A 217 -5.76 6.32 4.83
N ALA A 218 -4.51 6.70 4.65
CA ALA A 218 -3.69 7.19 5.74
C ALA A 218 -2.97 8.49 5.35
N HIS A 219 -2.95 9.42 6.29
CA HIS A 219 -2.24 10.68 6.11
C HIS A 219 -1.52 11.12 7.38
N LEU A 220 -0.42 11.81 7.22
CA LEU A 220 0.17 12.60 8.29
C LEU A 220 -0.67 13.86 8.49
N ALA A 221 -1.09 14.07 9.72
CA ALA A 221 -1.74 15.29 10.17
C ALA A 221 -0.75 16.15 10.94
N PHE A 222 -0.55 17.40 10.50
CA PHE A 222 0.26 18.39 11.20
C PHE A 222 -0.66 19.47 11.73
N GLU A 223 -0.57 19.74 13.03
CA GLU A 223 -1.21 20.93 13.60
C GLU A 223 -0.29 22.14 13.45
N ILE A 224 -0.73 23.12 12.68
CA ILE A 224 0.04 24.35 12.50
C ILE A 224 -0.10 25.22 13.77
N THR A 225 1.02 25.66 14.34
CA THR A 225 1.05 26.47 15.56
C THR A 225 0.19 27.73 15.44
N GLY A 226 -0.64 27.99 16.45
CA GLY A 226 -1.61 29.08 16.46
C GLY A 226 -3.06 28.58 16.49
N CYS A 227 -3.30 27.30 16.28
CA CYS A 227 -4.60 26.68 16.53
C CYS A 227 -4.86 26.55 18.03
N LEU A 228 -6.00 27.05 18.47
CA LEU A 228 -6.69 26.52 19.63
C LEU A 228 -7.54 25.35 19.10
N LEU A 229 -7.27 24.13 19.57
CA LEU A 229 -8.05 22.94 19.26
C LEU A 229 -9.50 23.12 19.71
N TYR A 230 -10.34 23.59 18.82
CA TYR A 230 -11.78 23.48 18.96
C TYR A 230 -12.36 22.99 17.64
N THR A 231 -12.50 21.66 17.54
CA THR A 231 -13.36 21.05 16.54
C THR A 231 -14.78 21.10 17.09
N SER A 232 -15.64 21.96 16.55
CA SER A 232 -17.07 21.85 16.79
C SER A 232 -17.65 20.89 15.77
N PRO A 233 -18.29 19.78 16.20
CA PRO A 233 -19.16 19.02 15.31
C PRO A 233 -20.29 19.94 14.86
N SER A 234 -20.49 20.05 13.56
CA SER A 234 -21.63 20.79 12.98
C SER A 234 -22.83 19.90 12.84
#